data_1c6a568a0fa236b3eeb399635fb161e5
#
_entry.id   1c6a568a0fa236b3eeb399635fb161e5
#
_cell.length_a   1.000
_cell.length_b   1.000
_cell.length_c   1.000
_cell.angle_alpha   90.00
_cell.angle_beta   90.00
_cell.angle_gamma   90.00
#
_symmetry.space_group_name_H-M   'P 1'
#
loop_
_entity.id
_entity.type
_entity.pdbx_description
1 polymer ?
#
loop_
_entity_poly.entity_id
_entity_poly.type
_entity_poly.pdbx_seq_one_letter_code
_entity_poly.pdbx_strand_id
1 'polypeptide(L)'
;MKNLKMASIHDIDWSLWRPVDRATLTFIVKDGEILLIRKKRGLGAGKINGPGGRLESDETTLECAIREVQEELIITPLDLTECGCLYFQFTDDYSIHVTVFRAADFEGQPTETDEAIPLWFKVDEIPYEEMWADDILWLPKMLAGESIGGRFLFSDDRMLDYELE
;
A
#
# COMPACT_ATOMS: atom_id res chain seq x y z
N MET A 1 0.16 -6.57 29.25
CA MET A 1 0.54 -5.94 29.02
C MET A 1 0.69 -4.79 28.90
N LYS A 2 0.98 -4.36 28.93
CA LYS A 2 1.17 -3.28 28.85
C LYS A 2 0.88 -2.45 28.03
N ASN A 3 0.45 -1.70 28.09
CA ASN A 3 0.06 -0.64 27.19
C ASN A 3 1.15 0.40 27.14
N LEU A 4 2.18 0.06 26.41
CA LEU A 4 3.16 1.07 26.06
C LEU A 4 2.45 2.03 25.15
N LYS A 5 2.29 3.26 25.60
CA LYS A 5 1.69 4.32 24.81
C LYS A 5 2.73 4.76 23.80
N MET A 6 2.62 4.25 22.60
CA MET A 6 3.52 4.62 21.51
C MET A 6 3.13 6.00 20.97
N ALA A 7 4.09 6.92 20.95
CA ALA A 7 3.92 8.25 20.40
C ALA A 7 4.92 8.55 19.29
N SER A 8 5.99 7.77 19.21
CA SER A 8 7.08 7.94 18.24
C SER A 8 7.52 6.59 17.71
N ILE A 9 8.04 6.59 16.49
CA ILE A 9 8.65 5.38 15.92
C ILE A 9 9.84 4.92 16.75
N HIS A 10 10.45 5.81 17.55
CA HIS A 10 11.57 5.47 18.43
C HIS A 10 11.12 4.71 19.68
N ASP A 11 9.84 4.63 19.94
CA ASP A 11 9.28 3.82 21.03
C ASP A 11 9.20 2.34 20.66
N ILE A 12 9.50 2.00 19.39
CA ILE A 12 9.41 0.65 18.86
C ILE A 12 10.82 0.08 18.67
N ASP A 13 11.06 -1.12 19.20
CA ASP A 13 12.31 -1.83 18.91
C ASP A 13 12.17 -2.55 17.57
N TRP A 14 12.61 -1.91 16.52
CA TRP A 14 12.48 -2.44 15.16
C TRP A 14 13.32 -3.70 14.92
N SER A 15 14.33 -3.94 15.75
CA SER A 15 15.12 -5.18 15.65
C SER A 15 14.32 -6.40 16.08
N LEU A 16 13.31 -6.21 16.91
CA LEU A 16 12.43 -7.28 17.40
C LEU A 16 11.06 -7.26 16.73
N TRP A 17 10.77 -6.24 15.94
CA TRP A 17 9.47 -6.05 15.33
C TRP A 17 9.14 -7.17 14.35
N ARG A 18 7.92 -7.69 14.47
CA ARG A 18 7.39 -8.70 13.55
C ARG A 18 5.98 -8.27 13.12
N PRO A 19 5.69 -8.24 11.82
CA PRO A 19 4.36 -7.83 11.39
C PRO A 19 3.32 -8.91 11.70
N VAL A 20 2.12 -8.47 12.05
CA VAL A 20 0.98 -9.36 12.15
C VAL A 20 0.64 -9.91 10.77
N ASP A 21 0.66 -9.04 9.76
CA ASP A 21 0.40 -9.41 8.38
C ASP A 21 1.48 -8.91 7.44
N ARG A 22 1.60 -9.59 6.30
CA ARG A 22 2.41 -9.13 5.17
C ARG A 22 1.47 -8.92 4.00
N ALA A 23 1.70 -7.86 3.23
CA ALA A 23 0.81 -7.48 2.14
C ALA A 23 1.59 -6.85 0.99
N THR A 24 0.88 -6.62 -0.10
CA THR A 24 1.42 -5.90 -1.26
C THR A 24 0.50 -4.75 -1.64
N LEU A 25 1.10 -3.74 -2.27
CA LEU A 25 0.39 -2.70 -3.01
C LEU A 25 0.99 -2.69 -4.42
N THR A 26 0.15 -2.58 -5.43
CA THR A 26 0.60 -2.55 -6.82
C THR A 26 0.03 -1.32 -7.52
N PHE A 27 0.93 -0.50 -8.05
CA PHE A 27 0.54 0.72 -8.75
C PHE A 27 0.79 0.56 -10.24
N ILE A 28 -0.28 0.51 -11.03
CA ILE A 28 -0.17 0.48 -12.49
C ILE A 28 -0.05 1.91 -12.97
N VAL A 29 1.06 2.23 -13.61
CA VAL A 29 1.34 3.57 -14.13
C VAL A 29 1.59 3.45 -15.60
N LYS A 30 0.72 4.06 -16.41
CA LYS A 30 0.75 3.93 -17.87
C LYS A 30 0.27 5.23 -18.51
N ASP A 31 1.01 5.71 -19.49
CA ASP A 31 0.64 6.89 -20.27
C ASP A 31 0.37 8.14 -19.40
N GLY A 32 1.16 8.31 -18.35
CA GLY A 32 1.03 9.48 -17.45
C GLY A 32 -0.11 9.38 -16.45
N GLU A 33 -0.74 8.22 -16.35
CA GLU A 33 -1.84 8.00 -15.41
C GLU A 33 -1.54 6.83 -14.48
N ILE A 34 -2.15 6.88 -13.30
CA ILE A 34 -2.03 5.85 -12.28
C ILE A 34 -3.42 5.27 -11.99
N LEU A 35 -3.49 3.94 -11.91
CA LEU A 35 -4.73 3.25 -11.57
C LEU A 35 -4.79 3.05 -10.05
N LEU A 36 -5.76 3.66 -9.43
CA LEU A 36 -6.03 3.52 -8.01
C LEU A 36 -7.42 2.90 -7.81
N ILE A 37 -7.75 2.61 -6.57
CA ILE A 37 -9.08 2.08 -6.23
C ILE A 37 -9.69 2.92 -5.11
N ARG A 38 -11.02 3.00 -5.10
CA ARG A 38 -11.74 3.35 -3.89
C ARG A 38 -12.08 2.03 -3.20
N LYS A 39 -11.54 1.85 -2.01
CA LYS A 39 -11.69 0.61 -1.28
C LYS A 39 -13.07 0.52 -0.65
N LYS A 40 -13.77 -0.60 -0.86
CA LYS A 40 -15.14 -0.75 -0.37
C LYS A 40 -15.23 -1.36 1.01
N ARG A 41 -14.21 -2.14 1.43
CA ARG A 41 -14.25 -2.86 2.71
C ARG A 41 -12.85 -3.10 3.23
N GLY A 42 -12.75 -3.50 4.50
CA GLY A 42 -11.49 -3.80 5.16
C GLY A 42 -10.79 -2.55 5.67
N LEU A 43 -9.53 -2.68 5.97
CA LEU A 43 -8.72 -1.58 6.50
C LEU A 43 -8.63 -0.44 5.47
N GLY A 44 -9.02 0.75 5.88
CA GLY A 44 -9.02 1.91 4.99
C GLY A 44 -10.23 1.99 4.07
N ALA A 45 -11.31 1.26 4.36
CA ALA A 45 -12.54 1.36 3.56
C ALA A 45 -12.97 2.81 3.41
N GLY A 46 -13.35 3.19 2.17
CA GLY A 46 -13.72 4.55 1.82
C GLY A 46 -12.57 5.40 1.33
N LYS A 47 -11.32 5.00 1.58
CA LYS A 47 -10.14 5.71 1.10
C LYS A 47 -9.77 5.26 -0.31
N ILE A 48 -9.02 6.14 -1.00
CA ILE A 48 -8.37 5.79 -2.27
C ILE A 48 -7.01 5.19 -1.94
N ASN A 49 -6.65 4.12 -2.64
CA ASN A 49 -5.39 3.42 -2.41
C ASN A 49 -4.97 2.69 -3.69
N GLY A 50 -3.79 2.10 -3.68
CA GLY A 50 -3.41 1.14 -4.71
C GLY A 50 -4.10 -0.19 -4.43
N PRO A 51 -4.39 -0.98 -5.47
CA PRO A 51 -4.88 -2.33 -5.25
C PRO A 51 -3.83 -3.18 -4.55
N GLY A 52 -4.27 -4.05 -3.67
CA GLY A 52 -3.38 -4.91 -2.92
C GLY A 52 -4.10 -5.69 -1.83
N GLY A 53 -3.35 -6.46 -1.08
CA GLY A 53 -3.89 -7.27 -0.02
C GLY A 53 -2.84 -8.14 0.62
N ARG A 54 -3.29 -9.00 1.52
CA ARG A 54 -2.40 -9.82 2.35
C ARG A 54 -1.94 -11.07 1.61
N LEU A 55 -0.70 -11.47 1.88
CA LEU A 55 -0.15 -12.72 1.37
C LEU A 55 -0.90 -13.91 1.93
N GLU A 56 -1.15 -14.88 1.07
CA GLU A 56 -1.65 -16.18 1.49
C GLU A 56 -0.48 -17.10 1.79
N SER A 57 -0.77 -18.23 2.45
CA SER A 57 0.23 -19.23 2.81
C SER A 57 1.02 -19.69 1.57
N ASP A 58 2.34 -19.70 1.69
CA ASP A 58 3.25 -20.16 0.62
C ASP A 58 3.25 -19.29 -0.65
N GLU A 59 2.66 -18.08 -0.57
CA GLU A 59 2.62 -17.16 -1.69
C GLU A 59 3.83 -16.23 -1.65
N THR A 60 4.47 -15.99 -2.80
CA THR A 60 5.50 -14.95 -2.89
C THR A 60 4.84 -13.58 -2.96
N THR A 61 5.61 -12.52 -2.70
CA THR A 61 5.08 -11.16 -2.82
C THR A 61 4.63 -10.86 -4.24
N LEU A 62 5.38 -11.33 -5.25
CA LEU A 62 5.01 -11.12 -6.65
C LEU A 62 3.69 -11.83 -6.98
N GLU A 63 3.54 -13.07 -6.54
CA GLU A 63 2.29 -13.82 -6.75
C GLU A 63 1.12 -13.12 -6.08
N CYS A 64 1.32 -12.62 -4.87
CA CYS A 64 0.29 -11.86 -4.14
C CYS A 64 -0.10 -10.60 -4.89
N ALA A 65 0.90 -9.84 -5.38
CA ALA A 65 0.64 -8.61 -6.12
C ALA A 65 -0.25 -8.87 -7.34
N ILE A 66 0.07 -9.91 -8.12
CA ILE A 66 -0.69 -10.23 -9.32
C ILE A 66 -2.09 -10.71 -8.94
N ARG A 67 -2.20 -11.62 -7.97
CA ARG A 67 -3.49 -12.19 -7.56
C ARG A 67 -4.45 -11.13 -7.03
N GLU A 68 -3.96 -10.24 -6.16
CA GLU A 68 -4.81 -9.21 -5.56
C GLU A 68 -5.36 -8.24 -6.61
N VAL A 69 -4.53 -7.85 -7.59
CA VAL A 69 -5.02 -6.98 -8.68
C VAL A 69 -6.07 -7.72 -9.51
N GLN A 70 -5.87 -9.01 -9.77
CA GLN A 70 -6.85 -9.81 -10.51
C GLN A 70 -8.18 -9.90 -9.76
N GLU A 71 -8.12 -10.10 -8.44
CA GLU A 71 -9.33 -10.22 -7.62
C GLU A 71 -10.08 -8.91 -7.51
N GLU A 72 -9.34 -7.81 -7.32
CA GLU A 72 -9.96 -6.52 -7.07
C GLU A 72 -10.43 -5.81 -8.33
N LEU A 73 -9.75 -6.00 -9.45
CA LEU A 73 -10.02 -5.21 -10.66
C LEU A 73 -10.26 -6.05 -11.93
N ILE A 74 -10.13 -7.37 -11.86
CA ILE A 74 -10.35 -8.30 -12.99
C ILE A 74 -9.39 -8.04 -14.13
N ILE A 75 -8.18 -7.60 -13.81
CA ILE A 75 -7.10 -7.39 -14.79
C ILE A 75 -5.85 -8.12 -14.33
N THR A 76 -4.90 -8.32 -15.23
CA THR A 76 -3.60 -8.91 -14.91
C THR A 76 -2.52 -7.85 -15.09
N PRO A 77 -1.84 -7.43 -14.02
CA PRO A 77 -0.73 -6.48 -14.16
C PRO A 77 0.46 -7.14 -14.84
N LEU A 78 1.19 -6.36 -15.63
CA LEU A 78 2.35 -6.83 -16.39
C LEU A 78 3.56 -5.95 -16.08
N ASP A 79 4.75 -6.53 -16.27
CA ASP A 79 6.02 -5.81 -16.10
C ASP A 79 6.14 -5.17 -14.73
N LEU A 80 5.95 -6.00 -13.69
CA LEU A 80 6.03 -5.53 -12.30
C LEU A 80 7.47 -5.38 -11.86
N THR A 81 7.74 -4.27 -11.15
CA THR A 81 9.02 -3.99 -10.52
C THR A 81 8.79 -3.75 -9.04
N GLU A 82 9.55 -4.40 -8.19
CA GLU A 82 9.48 -4.14 -6.75
C GLU A 82 10.16 -2.81 -6.46
N CYS A 83 9.48 -1.92 -5.74
CA CYS A 83 9.92 -0.56 -5.49
C CYS A 83 10.45 -0.33 -4.08
N GLY A 84 10.09 -1.19 -3.14
CA GLY A 84 10.53 -1.08 -1.76
C GLY A 84 9.51 -1.61 -0.78
N CYS A 85 9.78 -1.35 0.51
CA CYS A 85 8.96 -1.88 1.59
C CYS A 85 8.59 -0.79 2.58
N LEU A 86 7.38 -0.89 3.11
CA LEU A 86 6.85 0.03 4.12
C LEU A 86 6.47 -0.78 5.36
N TYR A 87 6.75 -0.23 6.53
CA TYR A 87 6.52 -0.89 7.82
C TYR A 87 5.56 -0.04 8.63
N PHE A 88 4.38 -0.60 8.94
CA PHE A 88 3.33 0.12 9.66
C PHE A 88 3.06 -0.52 11.00
N GLN A 89 3.11 0.29 12.05
CA GLN A 89 2.69 -0.10 13.39
C GLN A 89 1.50 0.76 13.78
N PHE A 90 0.44 0.10 14.25
CA PHE A 90 -0.75 0.79 14.78
C PHE A 90 -0.75 0.67 16.30
N THR A 91 -1.35 1.66 16.97
CA THR A 91 -1.37 1.69 18.43
C THR A 91 -2.28 0.64 19.07
N ASP A 92 -3.12 -0.03 18.25
CA ASP A 92 -3.96 -1.14 18.70
C ASP A 92 -3.25 -2.50 18.59
N ASP A 93 -1.92 -2.49 18.42
CA ASP A 93 -1.05 -3.65 18.28
C ASP A 93 -1.09 -4.32 16.91
N TYR A 94 -1.90 -3.84 15.98
CA TYR A 94 -1.83 -4.32 14.60
C TYR A 94 -0.58 -3.79 13.93
N SER A 95 0.03 -4.61 13.08
CA SER A 95 1.19 -4.20 12.31
C SER A 95 1.21 -4.90 10.97
N ILE A 96 1.78 -4.25 9.97
CA ILE A 96 1.79 -4.80 8.61
C ILE A 96 3.05 -4.36 7.87
N HIS A 97 3.64 -5.32 7.17
CA HIS A 97 4.76 -5.11 6.27
C HIS A 97 4.23 -5.12 4.85
N VAL A 98 4.44 -4.04 4.12
CA VAL A 98 3.91 -3.88 2.75
C VAL A 98 5.06 -3.81 1.75
N THR A 99 5.03 -4.70 0.76
CA THR A 99 5.93 -4.62 -0.40
C THR A 99 5.19 -3.88 -1.51
N VAL A 100 5.83 -2.86 -2.07
CA VAL A 100 5.23 -2.02 -3.11
C VAL A 100 5.78 -2.40 -4.46
N PHE A 101 4.87 -2.63 -5.41
CA PHE A 101 5.19 -2.92 -6.81
C PHE A 101 4.65 -1.83 -7.72
N ARG A 102 5.35 -1.63 -8.82
CA ARG A 102 4.90 -0.78 -9.93
C ARG A 102 4.78 -1.64 -11.16
N ALA A 103 3.66 -1.55 -11.87
CA ALA A 103 3.45 -2.27 -13.13
C ALA A 103 3.37 -1.25 -14.27
N ALA A 104 4.02 -1.56 -15.39
CA ALA A 104 4.05 -0.67 -16.53
C ALA A 104 2.91 -0.91 -17.52
N ASP A 105 2.21 -2.03 -17.38
CA ASP A 105 1.14 -2.42 -18.31
C ASP A 105 0.19 -3.40 -17.62
N PHE A 106 -0.87 -3.75 -18.32
CA PHE A 106 -1.84 -4.74 -17.81
C PHE A 106 -2.66 -5.30 -18.97
N GLU A 107 -3.29 -6.44 -18.73
CA GLU A 107 -4.24 -7.06 -19.65
C GLU A 107 -5.62 -7.07 -19.03
N GLY A 108 -6.65 -6.88 -19.86
CA GLY A 108 -8.04 -6.86 -19.41
C GLY A 108 -8.58 -5.46 -19.28
N GLN A 109 -9.81 -5.37 -18.78
CA GLN A 109 -10.50 -4.09 -18.60
C GLN A 109 -10.76 -3.90 -17.11
N PRO A 110 -10.22 -2.84 -16.49
CA PRO A 110 -10.49 -2.59 -15.07
C PRO A 110 -11.98 -2.55 -14.79
N THR A 111 -12.40 -3.36 -13.83
CA THR A 111 -13.82 -3.61 -13.56
C THR A 111 -14.06 -3.45 -12.06
N GLU A 112 -15.15 -2.79 -11.70
CA GLU A 112 -15.57 -2.68 -10.32
C GLU A 112 -15.97 -4.06 -9.78
N THR A 113 -15.57 -4.34 -8.54
CA THR A 113 -15.90 -5.58 -7.84
C THR A 113 -16.50 -5.25 -6.47
N ASP A 114 -16.80 -6.28 -5.69
CA ASP A 114 -17.26 -6.08 -4.31
C ASP A 114 -16.19 -5.44 -3.42
N GLU A 115 -14.95 -5.43 -3.85
CA GLU A 115 -13.83 -4.94 -3.04
C GLU A 115 -13.37 -3.54 -3.44
N ALA A 116 -13.55 -3.15 -4.72
CA ALA A 116 -12.88 -1.96 -5.23
C ALA A 116 -13.59 -1.33 -6.42
N ILE A 117 -13.49 0.01 -6.48
CA ILE A 117 -13.91 0.79 -7.64
C ILE A 117 -12.64 1.30 -8.33
N PRO A 118 -12.38 0.96 -9.61
CA PRO A 118 -11.19 1.45 -10.30
C PRO A 118 -11.30 2.94 -10.64
N LEU A 119 -10.22 3.67 -10.43
CA LEU A 119 -10.15 5.11 -10.67
C LEU A 119 -8.81 5.45 -11.30
N TRP A 120 -8.83 6.12 -12.44
CA TRP A 120 -7.62 6.62 -13.09
C TRP A 120 -7.38 8.08 -12.71
N PHE A 121 -6.15 8.41 -12.39
CA PHE A 121 -5.74 9.79 -12.11
C PHE A 121 -4.47 10.10 -12.89
N LYS A 122 -4.32 11.36 -13.31
CA LYS A 122 -3.02 11.81 -13.81
C LYS A 122 -2.03 11.78 -12.66
N VAL A 123 -0.77 11.45 -12.94
CA VAL A 123 0.25 11.32 -11.89
C VAL A 123 0.53 12.64 -11.16
N ASP A 124 0.18 13.77 -11.75
CA ASP A 124 0.30 15.08 -11.10
C ASP A 124 -0.99 15.55 -10.44
N GLU A 125 -2.04 14.73 -10.44
CA GLU A 125 -3.35 15.06 -9.86
C GLU A 125 -3.85 13.98 -8.91
N ILE A 126 -2.94 13.32 -8.21
CA ILE A 126 -3.29 12.26 -7.27
C ILE A 126 -4.00 12.86 -6.05
N PRO A 127 -5.17 12.30 -5.64
CA PRO A 127 -5.95 12.87 -4.54
C PRO A 127 -5.43 12.44 -3.17
N TYR A 128 -4.25 12.91 -2.79
CA TYR A 128 -3.60 12.52 -1.53
C TYR A 128 -4.47 12.76 -0.30
N GLU A 129 -5.35 13.76 -0.34
CA GLU A 129 -6.25 14.09 0.76
C GLU A 129 -7.30 12.99 1.01
N GLU A 130 -7.53 12.09 0.05
CA GLU A 130 -8.45 10.97 0.19
C GLU A 130 -7.71 9.65 0.44
N MET A 131 -6.39 9.71 0.63
CA MET A 131 -5.53 8.54 0.79
C MET A 131 -4.99 8.47 2.23
N TRP A 132 -4.28 7.39 2.54
CA TRP A 132 -3.57 7.31 3.82
C TRP A 132 -2.52 8.42 3.90
N ALA A 133 -2.29 8.95 5.10
CA ALA A 133 -1.44 10.11 5.31
C ALA A 133 0.01 9.92 4.85
N ASP A 134 0.51 8.70 4.81
CA ASP A 134 1.88 8.41 4.41
C ASP A 134 2.10 8.45 2.90
N ASP A 135 1.06 8.26 2.11
CA ASP A 135 1.23 8.10 0.66
C ASP A 135 1.93 9.29 0.01
N ILE A 136 1.59 10.50 0.43
CA ILE A 136 2.21 11.71 -0.13
C ILE A 136 3.72 11.78 0.15
N LEU A 137 4.20 11.04 1.17
CA LEU A 137 5.62 11.07 1.53
C LEU A 137 6.47 10.18 0.63
N TRP A 138 5.94 9.05 0.16
CA TRP A 138 6.75 8.10 -0.60
C TRP A 138 6.26 7.86 -2.03
N LEU A 139 4.94 8.00 -2.31
CA LEU A 139 4.42 7.71 -3.65
C LEU A 139 5.05 8.61 -4.72
N PRO A 140 5.22 9.93 -4.50
CA PRO A 140 5.91 10.77 -5.49
C PRO A 140 7.33 10.30 -5.79
N LYS A 141 8.05 9.78 -4.80
CA LYS A 141 9.41 9.24 -4.98
C LYS A 141 9.37 7.99 -5.85
N MET A 142 8.42 7.10 -5.61
CA MET A 142 8.23 5.89 -6.40
C MET A 142 7.92 6.25 -7.86
N LEU A 143 7.06 7.26 -8.06
CA LEU A 143 6.72 7.72 -9.42
C LEU A 143 7.91 8.33 -10.13
N ALA A 144 8.86 8.90 -9.39
CA ALA A 144 10.11 9.44 -9.93
C ALA A 144 11.16 8.36 -10.22
N GLY A 145 10.85 7.09 -9.93
CA GLY A 145 11.76 5.97 -10.17
C GLY A 145 12.73 5.68 -9.04
N GLU A 146 12.52 6.29 -7.87
CA GLU A 146 13.37 6.05 -6.71
C GLU A 146 12.89 4.81 -5.95
N SER A 147 13.83 4.12 -5.30
CA SER A 147 13.48 3.10 -4.32
C SER A 147 12.87 3.78 -3.11
N ILE A 148 11.85 3.14 -2.52
CA ILE A 148 11.15 3.72 -1.39
C ILE A 148 11.24 2.82 -0.17
N GLY A 149 11.15 3.42 1.01
CA GLY A 149 11.12 2.71 2.26
C GLY A 149 10.73 3.64 3.38
N GLY A 150 10.19 3.09 4.45
CA GLY A 150 9.82 3.90 5.59
C GLY A 150 9.14 3.10 6.70
N ARG A 151 9.13 3.72 7.87
CA ARG A 151 8.48 3.21 9.07
C ARG A 151 7.45 4.23 9.50
N PHE A 152 6.26 3.75 9.83
CA PHE A 152 5.12 4.63 10.11
C PHE A 152 4.39 4.15 11.35
N LEU A 153 4.01 5.09 12.19
CA LEU A 153 3.19 4.83 13.39
C LEU A 153 1.86 5.53 13.23
N PHE A 154 0.78 4.75 13.36
CA PHE A 154 -0.59 5.25 13.21
C PHE A 154 -1.43 4.97 14.45
N SER A 155 -2.36 5.87 14.74
CA SER A 155 -3.47 5.63 15.64
C SER A 155 -4.74 5.73 14.79
N ASP A 156 -5.41 4.60 14.56
CA ASP A 156 -6.47 4.48 13.57
C ASP A 156 -5.96 4.97 12.20
N ASP A 157 -6.54 5.98 11.60
CA ASP A 157 -6.08 6.51 10.31
C ASP A 157 -5.20 7.76 10.44
N ARG A 158 -4.82 8.13 11.66
CA ARG A 158 -3.97 9.29 11.90
C ARG A 158 -2.51 8.90 12.07
N MET A 159 -1.64 9.49 11.25
CA MET A 159 -0.21 9.25 11.36
C MET A 159 0.37 10.03 12.53
N LEU A 160 1.00 9.32 13.49
CA LEU A 160 1.61 9.95 14.65
C LEU A 160 3.06 10.31 14.41
N ASP A 161 3.78 9.47 13.68
CA ASP A 161 5.21 9.67 13.45
C ASP A 161 5.64 8.81 12.26
N TYR A 162 6.79 9.16 11.67
CA TYR A 162 7.33 8.39 10.55
C TYR A 162 8.83 8.65 10.40
N GLU A 163 9.49 7.75 9.67
CA GLU A 163 10.87 7.91 9.26
C GLU A 163 11.01 7.30 7.87
N LEU A 164 11.46 8.09 6.90
CA LEU A 164 11.73 7.61 5.54
C LEU A 164 13.16 7.12 5.43
N GLU A 165 13.36 6.09 4.59
CA GLU A 165 14.68 5.55 4.29
C GLU A 165 15.23 6.12 3.00
#